data_ff57c779fd3c31e1f70eb5a606b2413c
#
_entry.id   ff57c779fd3c31e1f70eb5a606b2413c
#
_cell.length_a   1.000
_cell.length_b   1.000
_cell.length_c   1.000
_cell.angle_alpha   90.00
_cell.angle_beta   90.00
_cell.angle_gamma   90.00
#
_symmetry.space_group_name_H-M   'P 1'
#
loop_
_entity.id
_entity.type
_entity.pdbx_description
1 polymer ?
#
loop_
_entity_poly.entity_id
_entity_poly.type
_entity_poly.pdbx_seq_one_letter_code
_entity_poly.pdbx_strand_id
1 'polypeptide(L)'
;YSELRDVQTWIKENILDKIELPNCVKAFVKGRNIMENAKMHEGRKYILKVDITNFFESIGVRQVYVAFRKMGYDRSVAAWLANLCTAKIEDYKYEQLEDQEEIQKLFNDLYHKSEPFLVQGAPTSPGLANIICNRMDKRMMGLANKHGFTYSRYADDMTFSADKKDRLPKVSMIRKIVETEGFHLNDEKIELLHEGNRQIVTGLLVDNHVRVPGRYKKDI
;
A
#
# COMPACT_ATOMS: atom_id res chain seq x y z
N TYR A 1 -4.75 25.68 4.99
CA TYR A 1 -4.72 24.25 4.60
C TYR A 1 -5.60 23.91 3.38
N SER A 2 -6.61 24.74 3.02
CA SER A 2 -7.42 24.52 1.79
C SER A 2 -6.56 24.63 0.53
N GLU A 3 -5.75 25.68 0.42
CA GLU A 3 -4.90 25.95 -0.75
C GLU A 3 -3.91 24.82 -1.03
N LEU A 4 -3.24 24.27 0.00
CA LEU A 4 -2.33 23.13 -0.20
C LEU A 4 -3.08 21.90 -0.69
N ARG A 5 -4.27 21.64 -0.16
CA ARG A 5 -5.12 20.54 -0.60
C ARG A 5 -5.53 20.67 -2.06
N ASP A 6 -5.86 21.89 -2.49
CA ASP A 6 -6.22 22.18 -3.88
C ASP A 6 -5.04 21.94 -4.83
N VAL A 7 -3.84 22.40 -4.45
CA VAL A 7 -2.61 22.13 -5.19
C VAL A 7 -2.31 20.63 -5.26
N GLN A 8 -2.42 19.91 -4.14
CA GLN A 8 -2.22 18.46 -4.12
C GLN A 8 -3.26 17.71 -4.97
N THR A 9 -4.51 18.17 -4.97
CA THR A 9 -5.56 17.61 -5.83
C THR A 9 -5.22 17.82 -7.30
N TRP A 10 -4.76 19.01 -7.65
CA TRP A 10 -4.31 19.30 -9.01
C TRP A 10 -3.14 18.41 -9.44
N ILE A 11 -2.11 18.25 -8.58
CA ILE A 11 -0.96 17.34 -8.82
C ILE A 11 -1.47 15.90 -9.05
N LYS A 12 -2.37 15.44 -8.21
CA LYS A 12 -2.97 14.10 -8.34
C LYS A 12 -3.63 13.93 -9.72
N GLU A 13 -4.55 14.82 -10.08
CA GLU A 13 -5.37 14.68 -11.29
C GLU A 13 -4.59 14.91 -12.59
N ASN A 14 -3.64 15.84 -12.59
CA ASN A 14 -2.92 16.24 -13.79
C ASN A 14 -1.58 15.55 -13.98
N ILE A 15 -1.00 14.98 -12.94
CA ILE A 15 0.32 14.30 -12.98
C ILE A 15 0.17 12.82 -12.63
N LEU A 16 -0.28 12.52 -11.38
CA LEU A 16 -0.18 11.16 -10.86
C LEU A 16 -1.19 10.21 -11.51
N ASP A 17 -2.43 10.64 -11.73
CA ASP A 17 -3.50 9.84 -12.34
C ASP A 17 -3.23 9.52 -13.84
N LYS A 18 -2.21 10.13 -14.46
CA LYS A 18 -1.77 9.83 -15.82
C LYS A 18 -0.77 8.66 -15.90
N ILE A 19 -0.25 8.23 -14.76
CA ILE A 19 0.75 7.16 -14.71
C ILE A 19 0.04 5.80 -14.73
N GLU A 20 0.36 4.99 -15.73
CA GLU A 20 -0.15 3.63 -15.80
C GLU A 20 0.48 2.74 -14.72
N LEU A 21 -0.37 2.06 -13.97
CA LEU A 21 0.01 1.14 -12.91
C LEU A 21 -0.30 -0.31 -13.29
N PRO A 22 0.52 -1.29 -12.86
CA PRO A 22 0.29 -2.71 -13.12
C PRO A 22 -1.09 -3.16 -12.66
N ASN A 23 -1.63 -4.19 -13.31
CA ASN A 23 -2.97 -4.70 -12.98
C ASN A 23 -3.07 -5.30 -11.57
N CYS A 24 -1.96 -5.69 -10.97
CA CYS A 24 -1.91 -6.18 -9.59
C CYS A 24 -2.21 -5.09 -8.53
N VAL A 25 -2.06 -3.80 -8.86
CA VAL A 25 -2.37 -2.68 -7.96
C VAL A 25 -3.86 -2.38 -8.04
N LYS A 26 -4.59 -2.52 -6.93
CA LYS A 26 -6.06 -2.39 -6.92
C LYS A 26 -6.59 -1.22 -6.11
N ALA A 27 -5.84 -0.71 -5.12
CA ALA A 27 -6.23 0.46 -4.35
C ALA A 27 -5.90 1.77 -5.07
N PHE A 28 -6.74 2.77 -4.89
CA PHE A 28 -6.50 4.15 -5.31
C PHE A 28 -6.25 4.33 -6.82
N VAL A 29 -6.75 3.44 -7.65
CA VAL A 29 -6.67 3.50 -9.11
C VAL A 29 -8.08 3.63 -9.67
N LYS A 30 -8.28 4.59 -10.57
CA LYS A 30 -9.59 4.81 -11.21
C LYS A 30 -10.07 3.53 -11.91
N GLY A 31 -11.32 3.15 -11.64
CA GLY A 31 -11.95 1.94 -12.21
C GLY A 31 -11.54 0.63 -11.53
N ARG A 32 -10.65 0.65 -10.51
CA ARG A 32 -10.31 -0.52 -9.69
C ARG A 32 -10.91 -0.40 -8.28
N ASN A 33 -11.24 -1.53 -7.68
CA ASN A 33 -11.92 -1.57 -6.39
C ASN A 33 -11.65 -2.88 -5.63
N ILE A 34 -12.22 -3.01 -4.41
CA ILE A 34 -12.08 -4.19 -3.55
C ILE A 34 -12.62 -5.47 -4.20
N MET A 35 -13.69 -5.36 -5.02
CA MET A 35 -14.28 -6.50 -5.73
C MET A 35 -13.32 -7.06 -6.77
N GLU A 36 -12.66 -6.20 -7.54
CA GLU A 36 -11.66 -6.61 -8.53
C GLU A 36 -10.42 -7.22 -7.86
N ASN A 37 -10.03 -6.71 -6.68
CA ASN A 37 -8.96 -7.30 -5.90
C ASN A 37 -9.33 -8.72 -5.46
N ALA A 38 -10.50 -8.89 -4.87
CA ALA A 38 -11.00 -10.17 -4.38
C ALA A 38 -11.15 -11.19 -5.52
N LYS A 39 -11.66 -10.79 -6.69
CA LYS A 39 -11.83 -11.66 -7.86
C LYS A 39 -10.53 -12.29 -8.36
N MET A 40 -9.38 -11.66 -8.17
CA MET A 40 -8.09 -12.25 -8.55
C MET A 40 -7.78 -13.52 -7.74
N HIS A 41 -8.35 -13.67 -6.56
CA HIS A 41 -8.09 -14.75 -5.60
C HIS A 41 -9.28 -15.70 -5.43
N GLU A 42 -10.33 -15.52 -6.22
CA GLU A 42 -11.56 -16.32 -6.16
C GLU A 42 -11.27 -17.81 -6.40
N GLY A 43 -11.82 -18.68 -5.54
CA GLY A 43 -11.72 -20.13 -5.66
C GLY A 43 -10.32 -20.70 -5.45
N ARG A 44 -9.35 -19.93 -4.96
CA ARG A 44 -8.00 -20.42 -4.67
C ARG A 44 -7.96 -21.17 -3.34
N LYS A 45 -7.26 -22.31 -3.30
CA LYS A 45 -7.17 -23.16 -2.11
C LYS A 45 -6.34 -22.57 -0.98
N TYR A 46 -5.31 -21.82 -1.33
CA TYR A 46 -4.37 -21.22 -0.36
C TYR A 46 -4.23 -19.73 -0.64
N ILE A 47 -4.33 -18.92 0.40
CA ILE A 47 -4.15 -17.46 0.35
C ILE A 47 -3.17 -17.06 1.44
N LEU A 48 -2.08 -16.42 1.07
CA LEU A 48 -1.15 -15.78 1.99
C LEU A 48 -1.38 -14.26 1.91
N LYS A 49 -1.64 -13.66 3.06
CA LYS A 49 -1.77 -12.20 3.22
C LYS A 49 -0.61 -11.68 4.01
N VAL A 50 -0.08 -10.55 3.62
CA VAL A 50 0.93 -9.81 4.35
C VAL A 50 0.65 -8.31 4.23
N ASP A 51 1.05 -7.56 5.23
CA ASP A 51 0.77 -6.13 5.37
C ASP A 51 2.08 -5.36 5.53
N ILE A 52 2.14 -4.14 5.01
CA ILE A 52 3.31 -3.25 5.15
C ILE A 52 3.10 -2.32 6.33
N THR A 53 4.02 -2.33 7.28
CA THR A 53 4.01 -1.44 8.44
C THR A 53 4.20 0.01 8.03
N ASN A 54 3.39 0.92 8.59
CA ASN A 54 3.50 2.37 8.38
C ASN A 54 3.68 2.74 6.91
N PHE A 55 2.78 2.22 6.04
CA PHE A 55 2.95 2.24 4.58
C PHE A 55 3.24 3.63 4.02
N PHE A 56 2.40 4.61 4.31
CA PHE A 56 2.60 5.98 3.81
C PHE A 56 3.81 6.64 4.46
N GLU A 57 3.93 6.50 5.76
CA GLU A 57 4.99 7.08 6.57
C GLU A 57 6.37 6.48 6.24
N SER A 58 6.41 5.28 5.66
CA SER A 58 7.65 4.66 5.17
C SER A 58 8.20 5.32 3.90
N ILE A 59 7.40 6.17 3.24
CA ILE A 59 7.79 6.84 2.01
C ILE A 59 8.25 8.27 2.33
N GLY A 60 9.55 8.47 2.38
CA GLY A 60 10.17 9.77 2.64
C GLY A 60 10.24 10.68 1.41
N VAL A 61 10.48 11.96 1.66
CA VAL A 61 10.61 13.01 0.64
C VAL A 61 11.60 12.66 -0.47
N ARG A 62 12.68 11.94 -0.15
CA ARG A 62 13.68 11.51 -1.15
C ARG A 62 13.10 10.54 -2.17
N GLN A 63 12.28 9.59 -1.73
CA GLN A 63 11.61 8.64 -2.64
C GLN A 63 10.59 9.37 -3.52
N VAL A 64 9.85 10.33 -2.96
CA VAL A 64 8.92 11.19 -3.71
C VAL A 64 9.66 12.05 -4.74
N TYR A 65 10.78 12.68 -4.35
CA TYR A 65 11.64 13.42 -5.28
C TYR A 65 12.11 12.53 -6.44
N VAL A 66 12.62 11.33 -6.14
CA VAL A 66 13.07 10.38 -7.17
C VAL A 66 11.93 9.96 -8.09
N ALA A 67 10.70 9.80 -7.57
CA ALA A 67 9.53 9.51 -8.38
C ALA A 67 9.26 10.62 -9.40
N PHE A 68 9.22 11.89 -8.99
CA PHE A 68 9.06 13.03 -9.90
C PHE A 68 10.22 13.16 -10.89
N ARG A 69 11.46 12.90 -10.46
CA ARG A 69 12.62 12.87 -11.37
C ARG A 69 12.46 11.82 -12.47
N LYS A 70 11.96 10.64 -12.14
CA LYS A 70 11.69 9.55 -13.11
C LYS A 70 10.55 9.88 -14.07
N MET A 71 9.63 10.76 -13.68
CA MET A 71 8.57 11.29 -14.57
C MET A 71 9.09 12.34 -15.56
N GLY A 72 10.37 12.78 -15.43
CA GLY A 72 10.99 13.73 -16.34
C GLY A 72 11.09 15.17 -15.83
N TYR A 73 10.61 15.48 -14.63
CA TYR A 73 10.74 16.82 -14.05
C TYR A 73 12.21 17.15 -13.75
N ASP A 74 12.59 18.42 -13.94
CA ASP A 74 13.92 18.87 -13.55
C ASP A 74 14.13 18.82 -12.02
N ARG A 75 15.39 19.07 -11.58
CA ARG A 75 15.76 18.94 -10.16
C ARG A 75 14.97 19.87 -9.24
N SER A 76 14.80 21.13 -9.66
CA SER A 76 14.15 22.17 -8.85
C SER A 76 12.66 21.90 -8.74
N VAL A 77 11.98 21.61 -9.86
CA VAL A 77 10.55 21.30 -9.89
C VAL A 77 10.25 20.01 -9.11
N ALA A 78 11.06 18.96 -9.31
CA ALA A 78 10.88 17.71 -8.55
C ALA A 78 11.04 17.91 -7.04
N ALA A 79 11.95 18.78 -6.60
CA ALA A 79 12.12 19.11 -5.18
C ALA A 79 10.91 19.88 -4.63
N TRP A 80 10.38 20.85 -5.37
CA TRP A 80 9.17 21.58 -4.96
C TRP A 80 7.95 20.67 -4.89
N LEU A 81 7.72 19.84 -5.91
CA LEU A 81 6.63 18.87 -5.92
C LEU A 81 6.73 17.88 -4.75
N ALA A 82 7.93 17.39 -4.44
CA ALA A 82 8.15 16.49 -3.32
C ALA A 82 7.82 17.16 -1.97
N ASN A 83 8.26 18.40 -1.75
CA ASN A 83 7.95 19.15 -0.54
C ASN A 83 6.45 19.47 -0.40
N LEU A 84 5.74 19.76 -1.50
CA LEU A 84 4.29 19.96 -1.49
C LEU A 84 3.50 18.69 -1.16
N CYS A 85 4.08 17.51 -1.43
CA CYS A 85 3.42 16.22 -1.24
C CYS A 85 3.81 15.50 0.05
N THR A 86 4.74 16.04 0.82
CA THR A 86 5.22 15.44 2.09
C THR A 86 5.10 16.43 3.23
N ALA A 87 5.01 15.91 4.45
CA ALA A 87 5.00 16.75 5.65
C ALA A 87 5.90 16.15 6.72
N LYS A 88 6.41 17.03 7.60
CA LYS A 88 7.13 16.68 8.82
C LYS A 88 6.18 16.90 10.00
N ILE A 89 6.24 16.02 10.98
CA ILE A 89 5.55 16.26 12.26
C ILE A 89 6.34 17.33 13.00
N GLU A 90 5.64 18.40 13.36
CA GLU A 90 6.24 19.50 14.12
C GLU A 90 6.21 19.19 15.60
N ASP A 91 7.31 19.52 16.31
CA ASP A 91 7.52 19.18 17.72
C ASP A 91 6.38 19.66 18.65
N TYR A 92 5.78 20.83 18.37
CA TYR A 92 4.73 21.40 19.21
C TYR A 92 3.39 20.63 19.20
N LYS A 93 3.13 19.80 18.18
CA LYS A 93 1.93 18.95 18.11
C LYS A 93 2.05 17.71 18.99
N TYR A 94 3.25 17.43 19.44
CA TYR A 94 3.58 16.28 20.27
C TYR A 94 3.10 16.46 21.71
N GLU A 95 3.25 17.67 22.27
CA GLU A 95 2.89 17.98 23.65
C GLU A 95 1.38 17.97 23.92
N GLN A 96 0.55 17.98 22.87
CA GLN A 96 -0.92 18.02 22.98
C GLN A 96 -1.61 16.64 22.93
N LEU A 97 -0.84 15.54 22.79
CA LEU A 97 -1.36 14.19 22.53
C LEU A 97 -1.11 13.22 23.71
N GLU A 98 -0.95 13.74 24.93
CA GLU A 98 -0.45 13.00 26.09
C GLU A 98 -1.25 11.78 26.57
N ASP A 99 -2.49 11.53 26.08
CA ASP A 99 -3.39 10.56 26.73
C ASP A 99 -3.67 9.23 26.00
N GLN A 100 -2.93 8.88 24.92
CA GLN A 100 -3.18 7.61 24.21
C GLN A 100 -1.90 6.83 23.91
N GLU A 101 -1.67 5.72 24.58
CA GLU A 101 -0.48 4.86 24.44
C GLU A 101 -0.18 4.39 23.01
N GLU A 102 -1.22 4.07 22.22
CA GLU A 102 -1.04 3.66 20.82
C GLU A 102 -0.58 4.81 19.93
N ILE A 103 -1.14 6.01 20.14
CA ILE A 103 -0.76 7.22 19.41
C ILE A 103 0.67 7.59 19.81
N GLN A 104 1.04 7.45 21.07
CA GLN A 104 2.37 7.76 21.55
C GLN A 104 3.43 6.80 21.01
N LYS A 105 3.11 5.51 20.87
CA LYS A 105 3.98 4.53 20.22
C LYS A 105 4.17 4.85 18.73
N LEU A 106 3.08 5.15 18.01
CA LEU A 106 3.13 5.55 16.61
C LEU A 106 3.94 6.84 16.42
N PHE A 107 3.75 7.81 17.30
CA PHE A 107 4.51 9.07 17.29
C PHE A 107 5.98 8.86 17.61
N ASN A 108 6.34 8.02 18.57
CA ASN A 108 7.73 7.68 18.86
C ASN A 108 8.43 7.05 17.65
N ASP A 109 7.74 6.15 16.94
CA ASP A 109 8.24 5.53 15.71
C ASP A 109 8.40 6.56 14.56
N LEU A 110 7.53 7.57 14.49
CA LEU A 110 7.56 8.63 13.48
C LEU A 110 8.47 9.80 13.85
N TYR A 111 8.60 10.13 15.13
CA TYR A 111 9.40 11.25 15.64
C TYR A 111 10.90 11.11 15.34
N HIS A 112 11.39 9.88 15.28
CA HIS A 112 12.77 9.61 14.87
C HIS A 112 13.01 9.83 13.36
N LYS A 113 11.95 10.08 12.56
CA LYS A 113 12.08 10.46 11.15
C LYS A 113 12.33 11.97 11.05
N SER A 114 13.59 12.34 10.95
CA SER A 114 13.99 13.72 10.73
C SER A 114 13.58 14.29 9.36
N GLU A 115 13.17 13.44 8.42
CA GLU A 115 12.81 13.81 7.05
C GLU A 115 11.30 13.80 6.84
N PRO A 116 10.76 14.73 6.02
CA PRO A 116 9.35 14.70 5.62
C PRO A 116 8.96 13.39 4.90
N PHE A 117 7.71 12.96 5.09
CA PHE A 117 7.16 11.72 4.53
C PHE A 117 5.73 11.91 4.02
N LEU A 118 5.18 10.90 3.33
CA LEU A 118 3.78 10.92 2.90
C LEU A 118 2.85 10.80 4.10
N VAL A 119 1.87 11.69 4.18
CA VAL A 119 0.89 11.67 5.27
C VAL A 119 -0.41 11.03 4.82
N GLN A 120 -1.03 10.27 5.70
CA GLN A 120 -2.35 9.70 5.49
C GLN A 120 -3.39 10.82 5.35
N GLY A 121 -4.27 10.73 4.35
CA GLY A 121 -5.32 11.72 4.07
C GLY A 121 -4.92 12.83 3.10
N ALA A 122 -3.66 12.98 2.70
CA ALA A 122 -3.26 13.89 1.64
C ALA A 122 -3.71 13.37 0.26
N PRO A 123 -4.24 14.22 -0.63
CA PRO A 123 -4.71 13.81 -1.97
C PRO A 123 -3.67 13.08 -2.81
N THR A 124 -2.39 13.43 -2.67
CA THR A 124 -1.28 12.89 -3.47
C THR A 124 -0.70 11.59 -2.92
N SER A 125 -0.83 11.32 -1.61
CA SER A 125 -0.17 10.18 -0.95
C SER A 125 -0.52 8.83 -1.58
N PRO A 126 -1.80 8.51 -1.89
CA PRO A 126 -2.14 7.22 -2.49
C PRO A 126 -1.52 7.00 -3.86
N GLY A 127 -1.57 8.00 -4.73
CA GLY A 127 -0.99 7.94 -6.09
C GLY A 127 0.53 7.78 -6.05
N LEU A 128 1.21 8.59 -5.22
CA LEU A 128 2.67 8.52 -5.05
C LEU A 128 3.12 7.18 -4.47
N ALA A 129 2.43 6.67 -3.45
CA ALA A 129 2.72 5.37 -2.86
C ALA A 129 2.64 4.25 -3.92
N ASN A 130 1.59 4.24 -4.74
CA ASN A 130 1.46 3.27 -5.82
C ASN A 130 2.59 3.38 -6.86
N ILE A 131 2.98 4.58 -7.25
CA ILE A 131 4.06 4.83 -8.22
C ILE A 131 5.41 4.37 -7.66
N ILE A 132 5.69 4.66 -6.40
CA ILE A 132 6.93 4.28 -5.73
C ILE A 132 7.02 2.76 -5.57
N CYS A 133 5.92 2.09 -5.22
CA CYS A 133 5.83 0.64 -5.10
C CYS A 133 5.92 -0.11 -6.44
N ASN A 134 5.86 0.57 -7.59
CA ASN A 134 5.82 -0.08 -8.92
C ASN A 134 6.98 -1.06 -9.16
N ARG A 135 8.18 -0.76 -8.63
CA ARG A 135 9.33 -1.67 -8.75
C ARG A 135 9.13 -2.94 -7.91
N MET A 136 8.63 -2.79 -6.70
CA MET A 136 8.26 -3.91 -5.83
C MET A 136 7.19 -4.79 -6.51
N ASP A 137 6.12 -4.16 -7.01
CA ASP A 137 5.03 -4.86 -7.70
C ASP A 137 5.51 -5.64 -8.92
N LYS A 138 6.40 -5.06 -9.74
CA LYS A 138 7.00 -5.76 -10.89
C LYS A 138 7.82 -6.98 -10.47
N ARG A 139 8.57 -6.89 -9.38
CA ARG A 139 9.35 -8.03 -8.84
C ARG A 139 8.42 -9.12 -8.32
N MET A 140 7.34 -8.77 -7.60
CA MET A 140 6.34 -9.72 -7.11
C MET A 140 5.60 -10.40 -8.26
N MET A 141 5.20 -9.64 -9.30
CA MET A 141 4.59 -10.20 -10.51
C MET A 141 5.52 -11.15 -11.26
N GLY A 142 6.81 -10.81 -11.39
CA GLY A 142 7.81 -11.68 -11.99
C GLY A 142 7.94 -13.00 -11.23
N LEU A 143 7.93 -12.94 -9.88
CA LEU A 143 7.93 -14.10 -9.02
C LEU A 143 6.65 -14.93 -9.17
N ALA A 144 5.49 -14.26 -9.23
CA ALA A 144 4.19 -14.88 -9.42
C ALA A 144 4.11 -15.66 -10.74
N ASN A 145 4.56 -15.06 -11.82
CA ASN A 145 4.61 -15.70 -13.14
C ASN A 145 5.54 -16.92 -13.15
N LYS A 146 6.70 -16.82 -12.49
CA LYS A 146 7.68 -17.91 -12.44
C LYS A 146 7.18 -19.12 -11.66
N HIS A 147 6.47 -18.92 -10.55
CA HIS A 147 6.04 -19.97 -9.64
C HIS A 147 4.56 -20.38 -9.78
N GLY A 148 3.78 -19.66 -10.58
CA GLY A 148 2.38 -19.99 -10.87
C GLY A 148 1.43 -19.68 -9.72
N PHE A 149 1.62 -18.55 -9.04
CA PHE A 149 0.67 -18.00 -8.07
C PHE A 149 0.11 -16.65 -8.54
N THR A 150 -1.00 -16.22 -7.95
CA THR A 150 -1.59 -14.90 -8.20
C THR A 150 -1.09 -13.91 -7.14
N TYR A 151 -0.78 -12.69 -7.56
CA TYR A 151 -0.39 -11.57 -6.69
C TYR A 151 -1.26 -10.35 -6.94
N SER A 152 -1.71 -9.71 -5.86
CA SER A 152 -2.30 -8.37 -5.91
C SER A 152 -1.89 -7.54 -4.69
N ARG A 153 -2.00 -6.21 -4.83
CA ARG A 153 -1.78 -5.25 -3.73
C ARG A 153 -2.94 -4.26 -3.65
N TYR A 154 -3.49 -4.11 -2.47
CA TYR A 154 -4.48 -3.10 -2.12
C TYR A 154 -3.91 -2.20 -1.02
N ALA A 155 -3.33 -1.07 -1.39
CA ALA A 155 -2.55 -0.19 -0.52
C ALA A 155 -1.35 -0.92 0.12
N ASP A 156 -1.35 -1.11 1.42
CA ASP A 156 -0.42 -1.86 2.25
C ASP A 156 -0.66 -3.36 2.25
N ASP A 157 -1.90 -3.81 1.99
CA ASP A 157 -2.28 -5.22 1.94
C ASP A 157 -1.77 -5.89 0.66
N MET A 158 -0.90 -6.89 0.78
CA MET A 158 -0.43 -7.76 -0.30
C MET A 158 -1.05 -9.15 -0.17
N THR A 159 -1.69 -9.63 -1.23
CA THR A 159 -2.33 -10.95 -1.26
C THR A 159 -1.68 -11.84 -2.32
N PHE A 160 -1.35 -13.06 -1.92
CA PHE A 160 -0.80 -14.11 -2.76
C PHE A 160 -1.71 -15.33 -2.68
N SER A 161 -2.05 -15.95 -3.82
CA SER A 161 -2.90 -17.13 -3.81
C SER A 161 -2.49 -18.19 -4.81
N ALA A 162 -2.72 -19.46 -4.49
CA ALA A 162 -2.42 -20.60 -5.33
C ALA A 162 -3.31 -21.81 -5.01
N ASP A 163 -3.38 -22.77 -5.94
CA ASP A 163 -4.09 -24.02 -5.73
C ASP A 163 -3.25 -25.09 -4.98
N LYS A 164 -1.94 -24.86 -4.86
CA LYS A 164 -1.00 -25.69 -4.09
C LYS A 164 -0.18 -24.81 -3.16
N LYS A 165 -0.02 -25.26 -1.90
CA LYS A 165 0.71 -24.53 -0.86
C LYS A 165 2.19 -24.28 -1.23
N ASP A 166 2.82 -25.23 -1.88
CA ASP A 166 4.22 -25.20 -2.29
C ASP A 166 4.51 -24.17 -3.42
N ARG A 167 3.46 -23.70 -4.12
CA ARG A 167 3.56 -22.64 -5.11
C ARG A 167 3.55 -21.24 -4.49
N LEU A 168 3.01 -21.07 -3.28
CA LEU A 168 3.05 -19.78 -2.60
C LEU A 168 4.49 -19.35 -2.32
N PRO A 169 4.79 -18.04 -2.42
CA PRO A 169 6.12 -17.55 -2.06
C PRO A 169 6.38 -17.72 -0.57
N LYS A 170 7.63 -18.02 -0.20
CA LYS A 170 8.04 -18.01 1.22
C LYS A 170 8.01 -16.57 1.73
N VAL A 171 7.52 -16.36 2.96
CA VAL A 171 7.49 -15.04 3.61
C VAL A 171 8.89 -14.39 3.61
N SER A 172 9.95 -15.16 3.82
CA SER A 172 11.32 -14.65 3.77
C SER A 172 11.71 -14.05 2.41
N MET A 173 11.18 -14.58 1.31
CA MET A 173 11.42 -14.06 -0.03
C MET A 173 10.63 -12.75 -0.27
N ILE A 174 9.36 -12.70 0.18
CA ILE A 174 8.54 -11.49 0.15
C ILE A 174 9.23 -10.40 0.96
N ARG A 175 9.64 -10.71 2.20
CA ARG A 175 10.35 -9.80 3.10
C ARG A 175 11.58 -9.20 2.44
N LYS A 176 12.45 -10.03 1.86
CA LYS A 176 13.65 -9.55 1.16
C LYS A 176 13.34 -8.58 0.02
N ILE A 177 12.25 -8.79 -0.72
CA ILE A 177 11.83 -7.86 -1.78
C ILE A 177 11.34 -6.55 -1.17
N VAL A 178 10.47 -6.61 -0.16
CA VAL A 178 9.88 -5.47 0.54
C VAL A 178 10.97 -4.60 1.19
N GLU A 179 11.90 -5.22 1.92
CA GLU A 179 13.01 -4.52 2.60
C GLU A 179 13.99 -3.88 1.60
N THR A 180 14.24 -4.50 0.45
CA THR A 180 15.07 -3.91 -0.62
C THR A 180 14.46 -2.63 -1.20
N GLU A 181 13.14 -2.48 -1.12
CA GLU A 181 12.42 -1.28 -1.58
C GLU A 181 12.19 -0.26 -0.44
N GLY A 182 12.73 -0.52 0.77
CA GLY A 182 12.68 0.40 1.91
C GLY A 182 11.43 0.29 2.77
N PHE A 183 10.70 -0.83 2.68
CA PHE A 183 9.51 -1.11 3.49
C PHE A 183 9.76 -2.26 4.46
N HIS A 184 8.85 -2.43 5.45
CA HIS A 184 8.89 -3.52 6.41
C HIS A 184 7.53 -4.23 6.46
N LEU A 185 7.55 -5.56 6.64
CA LEU A 185 6.32 -6.33 6.86
C LEU A 185 5.88 -6.22 8.31
N ASN A 186 4.57 -6.18 8.51
CA ASN A 186 3.95 -6.35 9.82
C ASN A 186 3.83 -7.86 10.12
N ASP A 187 4.70 -8.36 11.01
CA ASP A 187 4.74 -9.78 11.34
C ASP A 187 3.46 -10.29 12.00
N GLU A 188 2.74 -9.44 12.75
CA GLU A 188 1.49 -9.79 13.42
C GLU A 188 0.31 -9.97 12.45
N LYS A 189 0.41 -9.39 11.24
CA LYS A 189 -0.63 -9.47 10.20
C LYS A 189 -0.31 -10.48 9.08
N ILE A 190 0.70 -11.32 9.25
CA ILE A 190 0.98 -12.40 8.29
C ILE A 190 0.00 -13.53 8.51
N GLU A 191 -0.85 -13.79 7.52
CA GLU A 191 -1.93 -14.77 7.62
C GLU A 191 -1.90 -15.75 6.43
N LEU A 192 -1.89 -17.06 6.73
CA LEU A 192 -2.05 -18.11 5.73
C LEU A 192 -3.43 -18.76 5.88
N LEU A 193 -4.28 -18.54 4.91
CA LEU A 193 -5.61 -19.13 4.81
C LEU A 193 -5.60 -20.33 3.87
N HIS A 194 -6.41 -21.34 4.16
CA HIS A 194 -6.54 -22.53 3.31
C HIS A 194 -8.02 -22.91 3.11
N GLU A 195 -8.29 -23.78 2.16
CA GLU A 195 -9.60 -24.36 1.89
C GLU A 195 -10.20 -24.94 3.17
N GLY A 196 -11.44 -24.61 3.48
CA GLY A 196 -12.10 -24.95 4.75
C GLY A 196 -12.06 -23.83 5.80
N ASN A 197 -11.17 -22.87 5.67
CA ASN A 197 -11.18 -21.64 6.47
C ASN A 197 -11.96 -20.54 5.75
N ARG A 198 -12.39 -19.55 6.52
CA ARG A 198 -13.04 -18.36 5.96
C ARG A 198 -11.99 -17.49 5.25
N GLN A 199 -11.90 -17.61 3.91
CA GLN A 199 -10.96 -16.85 3.10
C GLN A 199 -11.51 -15.46 2.81
N ILE A 200 -10.87 -14.41 3.36
CA ILE A 200 -11.28 -13.01 3.19
C ILE A 200 -10.13 -12.22 2.57
N VAL A 201 -10.42 -11.53 1.45
CA VAL A 201 -9.52 -10.58 0.78
C VAL A 201 -10.22 -9.22 0.70
N THR A 202 -9.60 -8.18 1.22
CA THR A 202 -10.16 -6.80 1.26
C THR A 202 -11.62 -6.74 1.76
N GLY A 203 -11.93 -7.53 2.80
CA GLY A 203 -13.25 -7.57 3.42
C GLY A 203 -14.28 -8.47 2.72
N LEU A 204 -13.97 -9.08 1.58
CA LEU A 204 -14.85 -9.94 0.82
C LEU A 204 -14.45 -11.42 0.95
N LEU A 205 -15.43 -12.31 1.02
CA LEU A 205 -15.22 -13.76 0.95
C LEU A 205 -14.86 -14.16 -0.48
N VAL A 206 -13.85 -15.02 -0.63
CA VAL A 206 -13.32 -15.44 -1.96
C VAL A 206 -13.25 -16.97 -2.12
N ASP A 207 -13.93 -17.74 -1.27
CA ASP A 207 -13.94 -19.20 -1.31
C ASP A 207 -14.39 -19.75 -2.67
N ASN A 208 -15.68 -19.83 -2.95
CA ASN A 208 -16.22 -20.31 -4.24
C ASN A 208 -16.57 -19.15 -5.19
N HIS A 209 -17.16 -18.08 -4.63
CA HIS A 209 -17.54 -16.87 -5.35
C HIS A 209 -17.30 -15.66 -4.44
N VAL A 210 -16.90 -14.54 -5.06
CA VAL A 210 -16.72 -13.29 -4.30
C VAL A 210 -18.06 -12.82 -3.77
N ARG A 211 -18.17 -12.68 -2.44
CA ARG A 211 -19.40 -12.24 -1.76
C ARG A 211 -19.12 -11.45 -0.50
N VAL A 212 -20.09 -10.63 -0.14
CA VAL A 212 -20.07 -9.89 1.11
C VAL A 212 -20.31 -10.87 2.28
N PRO A 213 -19.49 -10.84 3.34
CA PRO A 213 -19.72 -11.63 4.55
C PRO A 213 -21.10 -11.35 5.16
N GLY A 214 -21.78 -12.40 5.68
CA GLY A 214 -23.16 -12.30 6.19
C GLY A 214 -23.36 -11.30 7.34
N ARG A 215 -22.29 -10.99 8.10
CA ARG A 215 -22.35 -9.95 9.15
C ARG A 215 -22.70 -8.55 8.61
N TYR A 216 -22.24 -8.20 7.43
CA TYR A 216 -22.54 -6.91 6.79
C TYR A 216 -23.93 -6.85 6.13
N LYS A 217 -24.62 -8.03 5.96
CA LYS A 217 -25.98 -8.07 5.42
C LYS A 217 -27.04 -7.78 6.48
N LYS A 218 -26.67 -7.76 7.79
CA LYS A 218 -27.59 -7.48 8.88
C LYS A 218 -27.72 -5.99 9.19
N ASP A 219 -26.82 -5.18 8.64
CA ASP A 219 -26.73 -3.74 8.89
C ASP A 219 -27.34 -2.91 7.73
N ILE A 220 -28.03 -3.58 6.78
CA ILE A 220 -28.80 -3.01 5.68
C ILE A 220 -30.27 -3.38 5.88
#